data_c12bbe571247849381f87a72565fcd82
#
_entry.id   c12bbe571247849381f87a72565fcd82
#
_cell.length_a   1.000
_cell.length_b   1.000
_cell.length_c   1.000
_cell.angle_alpha   90.00
_cell.angle_beta   90.00
_cell.angle_gamma   90.00
#
_symmetry.space_group_name_H-M   'P 1'
#
loop_
_entity.id
_entity.type
_entity.pdbx_description
1 polymer ?
#
loop_
_entity_poly.entity_id
_entity_poly.type
_entity_poly.pdbx_seq_one_letter_code
_entity_poly.pdbx_strand_id
1 'polypeptide(L)'
;MIVVMKVGSPEPEIQRIELELKEWGLTPEKIVGKHKIVMGLVGDTASLDPLQIQEISPWIESVLRVEKPYKKTSLEYRNGEYSSVVVSTPSGDVTFGKNHPVVIIAGPCSVENEEMIIKTAKAVKAAGASFLRGGAYKPRTSPYSFQGHGESALELLAAARDASGLGIITEVMDTADVDKVAEVADILQVGARNMQNFALLKKVGAQDKPVFLKRGMSATIDDLLMASEYILAAGNSNVILCERGIRTFDRKYVRNTLDLAVLPVLRSLTHLPLAIDPSHGTGVAKFVPPMASSAIAAGTDSLMIEVHPNPAKALSDGPQSLTFAGFENLMQELSVIGKAVGRWSNSVAAV
;
A
#
# COMPACT_ATOMS: atom_id res chain seq x y z
N MET A 1 5.80 -12.60 24.15
CA MET A 1 5.86 -11.29 24.87
C MET A 1 6.89 -11.33 26.00
N ILE A 2 7.35 -10.16 26.45
CA ILE A 2 8.24 -10.06 27.62
C ILE A 2 7.56 -9.13 28.62
N VAL A 3 7.36 -9.62 29.84
CA VAL A 3 6.90 -8.83 31.00
C VAL A 3 8.13 -8.34 31.75
N VAL A 4 8.21 -7.01 31.97
CA VAL A 4 9.29 -6.38 32.73
C VAL A 4 8.73 -5.97 34.09
N MET A 5 9.34 -6.46 35.16
CA MET A 5 8.95 -6.18 36.53
C MET A 5 9.64 -4.92 37.06
N LYS A 6 8.95 -4.15 37.91
CA LYS A 6 9.58 -3.03 38.63
C LYS A 6 10.68 -3.55 39.55
N VAL A 7 11.67 -2.69 39.77
CA VAL A 7 12.74 -2.99 40.72
C VAL A 7 12.15 -3.15 42.14
N GLY A 8 12.53 -4.20 42.84
CA GLY A 8 12.05 -4.51 44.19
C GLY A 8 10.66 -5.18 44.25
N SER A 9 10.17 -5.72 43.13
CA SER A 9 8.93 -6.51 43.13
C SER A 9 8.99 -7.67 44.13
N PRO A 10 8.00 -7.80 45.05
CA PRO A 10 7.99 -8.87 46.05
C PRO A 10 7.83 -10.26 45.38
N GLU A 11 8.57 -11.23 45.83
CA GLU A 11 8.50 -12.60 45.28
C GLU A 11 7.07 -13.23 45.33
N PRO A 12 6.25 -13.02 46.38
CA PRO A 12 4.87 -13.50 46.39
C PRO A 12 4.04 -12.90 45.24
N GLU A 13 4.29 -11.66 44.90
CA GLU A 13 3.57 -10.99 43.81
C GLU A 13 4.00 -11.50 42.43
N ILE A 14 5.30 -11.78 42.28
CA ILE A 14 5.83 -12.39 41.06
C ILE A 14 5.19 -13.76 40.83
N GLN A 15 5.12 -14.59 41.89
CA GLN A 15 4.48 -15.91 41.83
C GLN A 15 2.98 -15.82 41.50
N ARG A 16 2.27 -14.81 42.04
CA ARG A 16 0.85 -14.56 41.71
C ARG A 16 0.68 -14.26 40.22
N ILE A 17 1.52 -13.38 39.68
CA ILE A 17 1.51 -13.02 38.23
C ILE A 17 1.81 -14.27 37.38
N GLU A 18 2.82 -15.07 37.76
CA GLU A 18 3.12 -16.32 37.05
C GLU A 18 1.95 -17.29 37.01
N LEU A 19 1.21 -17.41 38.11
CA LEU A 19 0.03 -18.29 38.19
C LEU A 19 -1.10 -17.77 37.28
N GLU A 20 -1.38 -16.49 37.33
CA GLU A 20 -2.43 -15.87 36.50
C GLU A 20 -2.11 -16.01 35.00
N LEU A 21 -0.86 -15.80 34.61
CA LEU A 21 -0.43 -15.99 33.22
C LEU A 21 -0.53 -17.46 32.77
N LYS A 22 -0.31 -18.43 33.68
CA LYS A 22 -0.54 -19.85 33.40
C LYS A 22 -2.01 -20.19 33.20
N GLU A 23 -2.92 -19.56 33.94
CA GLU A 23 -4.36 -19.71 33.76
C GLU A 23 -4.81 -19.21 32.37
N TRP A 24 -4.09 -18.24 31.78
CA TRP A 24 -4.30 -17.77 30.40
C TRP A 24 -3.67 -18.68 29.34
N GLY A 25 -3.11 -19.86 29.75
CA GLY A 25 -2.49 -20.83 28.83
C GLY A 25 -1.09 -20.46 28.39
N LEU A 26 -0.42 -19.54 29.11
CA LEU A 26 0.95 -19.14 28.83
C LEU A 26 1.93 -19.86 29.77
N THR A 27 3.18 -20.00 29.31
CA THR A 27 4.28 -20.49 30.15
C THR A 27 5.26 -19.33 30.40
N PRO A 28 5.20 -18.69 31.60
CA PRO A 28 6.16 -17.65 31.94
C PRO A 28 7.53 -18.27 32.29
N GLU A 29 8.57 -17.81 31.61
CA GLU A 29 9.97 -18.14 31.88
C GLU A 29 10.65 -16.97 32.58
N LYS A 30 10.89 -17.11 33.89
CA LYS A 30 11.49 -16.06 34.72
C LYS A 30 13.01 -15.97 34.50
N ILE A 31 13.50 -14.79 34.17
CA ILE A 31 14.90 -14.43 34.07
C ILE A 31 15.21 -13.37 35.13
N VAL A 32 16.05 -13.70 36.08
CA VAL A 32 16.48 -12.78 37.14
C VAL A 32 17.78 -12.10 36.70
N GLY A 33 17.64 -10.82 36.29
CA GLY A 33 18.79 -9.98 35.97
C GLY A 33 19.38 -9.30 37.21
N LYS A 34 20.52 -8.64 37.04
CA LYS A 34 21.24 -7.94 38.11
C LYS A 34 20.42 -6.77 38.75
N HIS A 35 19.49 -6.21 38.00
CA HIS A 35 18.71 -5.02 38.44
C HIS A 35 17.19 -5.16 38.21
N LYS A 36 16.74 -6.09 37.36
CA LYS A 36 15.34 -6.29 37.02
C LYS A 36 15.04 -7.78 36.81
N ILE A 37 13.80 -8.12 37.10
CA ILE A 37 13.23 -9.43 36.75
C ILE A 37 12.42 -9.25 35.47
N VAL A 38 12.60 -10.14 34.50
CA VAL A 38 11.80 -10.22 33.29
C VAL A 38 11.22 -11.62 33.15
N MET A 39 10.02 -11.73 32.59
CA MET A 39 9.41 -13.01 32.28
C MET A 39 9.15 -13.10 30.77
N GLY A 40 9.77 -14.06 30.11
CA GLY A 40 9.45 -14.45 28.75
C GLY A 40 8.13 -15.25 28.75
N LEU A 41 7.13 -14.81 27.99
CA LEU A 41 5.87 -15.54 27.86
C LEU A 41 5.92 -16.44 26.64
N VAL A 42 5.98 -17.75 26.86
CA VAL A 42 5.93 -18.78 25.82
C VAL A 42 4.49 -19.26 25.67
N GLY A 43 3.96 -19.28 24.44
CA GLY A 43 2.59 -19.64 24.11
C GLY A 43 1.98 -18.73 23.05
N ASP A 44 0.70 -18.89 22.76
CA ASP A 44 0.01 -18.02 21.79
C ASP A 44 -0.33 -16.67 22.43
N THR A 45 0.55 -15.70 22.23
CA THR A 45 0.37 -14.32 22.71
C THR A 45 -0.19 -13.39 21.64
N ALA A 46 -0.54 -13.89 20.44
CA ALA A 46 -0.93 -13.05 19.30
C ALA A 46 -2.23 -12.28 19.56
N SER A 47 -3.18 -12.90 20.24
CA SER A 47 -4.51 -12.33 20.57
C SER A 47 -4.54 -11.50 21.85
N LEU A 48 -3.48 -11.54 22.66
CA LEU A 48 -3.44 -10.87 23.97
C LEU A 48 -3.03 -9.40 23.83
N ASP A 49 -3.74 -8.52 24.50
CA ASP A 49 -3.36 -7.12 24.61
C ASP A 49 -2.26 -6.95 25.68
N PRO A 50 -1.10 -6.34 25.36
CA PRO A 50 -0.08 -6.02 26.35
C PRO A 50 -0.61 -5.22 27.55
N LEU A 51 -1.62 -4.36 27.34
CA LEU A 51 -2.24 -3.59 28.42
C LEU A 51 -2.98 -4.47 29.42
N GLN A 52 -3.69 -5.50 28.95
CA GLN A 52 -4.36 -6.45 29.84
C GLN A 52 -3.38 -7.18 30.75
N ILE A 53 -2.20 -7.57 30.21
CA ILE A 53 -1.15 -8.18 31.00
C ILE A 53 -0.54 -7.17 32.00
N GLN A 54 -0.40 -5.91 31.59
CA GLN A 54 0.16 -4.87 32.46
C GLN A 54 -0.80 -4.53 33.62
N GLU A 55 -2.10 -4.65 33.42
CA GLU A 55 -3.13 -4.41 34.44
C GLU A 55 -3.23 -5.53 35.50
N ILE A 56 -2.63 -6.69 35.26
CA ILE A 56 -2.59 -7.79 36.26
C ILE A 56 -1.99 -7.31 37.59
N SER A 57 -0.96 -6.43 37.53
CA SER A 57 -0.29 -5.97 38.73
C SER A 57 0.35 -4.60 38.56
N PRO A 58 0.26 -3.72 39.59
CA PRO A 58 1.01 -2.47 39.60
C PRO A 58 2.54 -2.67 39.65
N TRP A 59 3.01 -3.89 39.90
CA TRP A 59 4.42 -4.25 39.88
C TRP A 59 4.95 -4.59 38.49
N ILE A 60 4.09 -4.71 37.49
CA ILE A 60 4.51 -4.79 36.08
C ILE A 60 4.87 -3.38 35.63
N GLU A 61 6.12 -3.19 35.18
CA GLU A 61 6.59 -1.91 34.64
C GLU A 61 6.15 -1.70 33.21
N SER A 62 6.32 -2.74 32.38
CA SER A 62 5.93 -2.76 30.97
C SER A 62 5.81 -4.17 30.42
N VAL A 63 5.03 -4.30 29.35
CA VAL A 63 4.90 -5.53 28.57
C VAL A 63 5.36 -5.25 27.15
N LEU A 64 6.38 -5.97 26.69
CA LEU A 64 6.98 -5.80 25.37
C LEU A 64 6.55 -6.97 24.47
N ARG A 65 5.97 -6.64 23.34
CA ARG A 65 5.69 -7.63 22.29
C ARG A 65 6.99 -7.93 21.54
N VAL A 66 7.46 -9.17 21.59
CA VAL A 66 8.70 -9.61 20.91
C VAL A 66 8.41 -9.98 19.46
N GLU A 67 7.21 -10.54 19.20
CA GLU A 67 6.77 -10.87 17.85
C GLU A 67 6.07 -9.68 17.20
N LYS A 68 6.29 -9.53 15.90
CA LYS A 68 5.57 -8.55 15.09
C LYS A 68 4.06 -8.87 15.13
N PRO A 69 3.17 -7.85 15.21
CA PRO A 69 1.73 -8.08 15.23
C PRO A 69 1.18 -8.60 13.90
N TYR A 70 2.00 -8.62 12.83
CA TYR A 70 1.71 -9.17 11.50
C TYR A 70 2.63 -10.38 11.24
N LYS A 71 2.07 -11.46 10.68
CA LYS A 71 2.79 -12.72 10.41
C LYS A 71 2.98 -12.94 8.92
N LYS A 72 1.87 -13.12 8.18
CA LYS A 72 1.88 -13.41 6.74
C LYS A 72 2.52 -12.30 5.90
N THR A 73 2.41 -11.05 6.34
CA THR A 73 3.01 -9.89 5.69
C THR A 73 4.52 -9.80 5.90
N SER A 74 5.06 -10.43 6.96
CA SER A 74 6.46 -10.30 7.33
C SER A 74 7.41 -10.99 6.35
N LEU A 75 8.61 -10.45 6.20
CA LEU A 75 9.66 -11.05 5.37
C LEU A 75 10.08 -12.43 5.90
N GLU A 76 10.04 -12.63 7.22
CA GLU A 76 10.34 -13.92 7.86
C GLU A 76 9.35 -15.01 7.46
N TYR A 77 8.07 -14.69 7.22
CA TYR A 77 7.08 -15.66 6.74
C TYR A 77 7.48 -16.33 5.42
N ARG A 78 8.24 -15.62 4.58
CA ARG A 78 8.78 -16.12 3.32
C ARG A 78 10.26 -16.50 3.40
N ASN A 79 10.81 -16.72 4.61
CA ASN A 79 12.22 -17.07 4.82
C ASN A 79 13.21 -16.08 4.17
N GLY A 80 12.85 -14.81 4.13
CA GLY A 80 13.66 -13.76 3.49
C GLY A 80 13.46 -13.59 1.98
N GLU A 81 12.61 -14.39 1.34
CA GLU A 81 12.31 -14.29 -0.09
C GLU A 81 11.22 -13.25 -0.36
N TYR A 82 11.40 -12.45 -1.41
CA TYR A 82 10.42 -11.46 -1.84
C TYR A 82 9.39 -12.07 -2.78
N SER A 83 8.11 -11.73 -2.56
CA SER A 83 7.02 -12.14 -3.42
C SER A 83 6.95 -11.31 -4.69
N SER A 84 6.42 -11.92 -5.73
CA SER A 84 6.01 -11.25 -6.97
C SER A 84 4.52 -11.40 -7.18
N VAL A 85 3.88 -10.36 -7.70
CA VAL A 85 2.47 -10.36 -8.11
C VAL A 85 2.41 -10.29 -9.62
N VAL A 86 1.87 -11.33 -10.23
CA VAL A 86 1.69 -11.43 -11.70
C VAL A 86 0.25 -11.05 -12.04
N VAL A 87 0.09 -10.16 -13.00
CA VAL A 87 -1.22 -9.71 -13.49
C VAL A 87 -1.27 -9.90 -15.01
N SER A 88 -2.22 -10.71 -15.47
CA SER A 88 -2.45 -10.88 -16.91
C SER A 88 -3.19 -9.68 -17.46
N THR A 89 -2.67 -9.10 -18.53
CA THR A 89 -3.27 -7.99 -19.28
C THR A 89 -3.48 -8.38 -20.73
N PRO A 90 -4.30 -7.69 -21.53
CA PRO A 90 -4.41 -7.98 -22.95
C PRO A 90 -3.09 -7.91 -23.73
N SER A 91 -2.10 -7.17 -23.22
CA SER A 91 -0.76 -7.07 -23.81
C SER A 91 0.25 -8.09 -23.26
N GLY A 92 -0.16 -9.01 -22.41
CA GLY A 92 0.68 -10.03 -21.77
C GLY A 92 0.80 -9.85 -20.25
N ASP A 93 1.53 -10.75 -19.61
CA ASP A 93 1.72 -10.73 -18.17
C ASP A 93 2.66 -9.62 -17.71
N VAL A 94 2.28 -8.95 -16.65
CA VAL A 94 3.07 -7.91 -15.97
C VAL A 94 3.34 -8.32 -14.54
N THR A 95 4.61 -8.28 -14.13
CA THR A 95 5.04 -8.74 -12.81
C THR A 95 5.51 -7.57 -11.94
N PHE A 96 4.88 -7.41 -10.78
CA PHE A 96 5.32 -6.51 -9.72
C PHE A 96 6.25 -7.25 -8.76
N GLY A 97 7.42 -6.71 -8.47
CA GLY A 97 8.34 -7.33 -7.53
C GLY A 97 9.77 -6.79 -7.62
N LYS A 98 10.54 -7.03 -6.56
CA LYS A 98 11.89 -6.49 -6.36
C LYS A 98 12.87 -6.79 -7.50
N ASN A 99 12.75 -7.96 -8.12
CA ASN A 99 13.69 -8.42 -9.13
C ASN A 99 13.17 -8.26 -10.57
N HIS A 100 12.10 -7.48 -10.74
CA HIS A 100 11.46 -7.22 -12.04
C HIS A 100 11.59 -5.74 -12.43
N PRO A 101 11.42 -5.39 -13.70
CA PRO A 101 11.34 -4.00 -14.15
C PRO A 101 10.26 -3.23 -13.39
N VAL A 102 10.48 -1.93 -13.17
CA VAL A 102 9.49 -1.06 -12.53
C VAL A 102 8.23 -0.98 -13.37
N VAL A 103 7.08 -1.27 -12.76
CA VAL A 103 5.78 -1.20 -13.43
C VAL A 103 5.22 0.22 -13.36
N ILE A 104 4.79 0.77 -14.48
CA ILE A 104 4.21 2.11 -14.57
C ILE A 104 2.69 2.02 -14.69
N ILE A 105 2.00 2.64 -13.73
CA ILE A 105 0.56 2.78 -13.65
C ILE A 105 0.24 4.25 -13.92
N ALA A 106 -0.51 4.57 -14.97
CA ALA A 106 -0.78 5.95 -15.34
C ALA A 106 -2.23 6.16 -15.78
N GLY A 107 -2.76 7.36 -15.58
CA GLY A 107 -4.12 7.72 -16.02
C GLY A 107 -4.73 8.82 -15.16
N PRO A 108 -5.99 9.21 -15.43
CA PRO A 108 -6.63 10.35 -14.76
C PRO A 108 -7.04 10.01 -13.33
N CYS A 109 -7.22 11.04 -12.50
CA CYS A 109 -7.78 10.84 -11.15
C CYS A 109 -9.15 10.17 -11.20
N SER A 110 -10.03 10.63 -12.08
CA SER A 110 -11.37 10.07 -12.30
C SER A 110 -11.65 9.84 -13.78
N VAL A 111 -12.53 8.87 -14.06
CA VAL A 111 -13.12 8.68 -15.39
C VAL A 111 -14.18 9.75 -15.58
N GLU A 112 -14.02 10.61 -16.60
CA GLU A 112 -14.92 11.75 -16.83
C GLU A 112 -15.86 11.53 -18.02
N ASN A 113 -15.37 10.93 -19.09
CA ASN A 113 -16.12 10.50 -20.26
C ASN A 113 -15.30 9.54 -21.13
N GLU A 114 -15.94 8.93 -22.13
CA GLU A 114 -15.35 7.92 -23.00
C GLU A 114 -14.17 8.45 -23.82
N GLU A 115 -14.34 9.60 -24.48
CA GLU A 115 -13.30 10.20 -25.33
C GLU A 115 -12.03 10.45 -24.53
N MET A 116 -12.16 11.05 -23.34
CA MET A 116 -11.04 11.39 -22.47
C MET A 116 -10.30 10.14 -22.00
N ILE A 117 -11.02 9.10 -21.54
CA ILE A 117 -10.37 7.92 -20.97
C ILE A 117 -9.68 7.09 -22.04
N ILE A 118 -10.29 6.91 -23.22
CA ILE A 118 -9.67 6.20 -24.36
C ILE A 118 -8.45 6.95 -24.87
N LYS A 119 -8.54 8.27 -25.04
CA LYS A 119 -7.41 9.11 -25.45
C LYS A 119 -6.26 9.02 -24.45
N THR A 120 -6.57 9.08 -23.16
CA THR A 120 -5.56 8.95 -22.10
C THR A 120 -4.92 7.57 -22.11
N ALA A 121 -5.73 6.50 -22.20
CA ALA A 121 -5.22 5.14 -22.26
C ALA A 121 -4.23 4.91 -23.41
N LYS A 122 -4.57 5.37 -24.61
CA LYS A 122 -3.68 5.28 -25.78
C LYS A 122 -2.39 6.09 -25.58
N ALA A 123 -2.47 7.31 -25.03
CA ALA A 123 -1.31 8.16 -24.80
C ALA A 123 -0.35 7.56 -23.75
N VAL A 124 -0.87 7.09 -22.60
CA VAL A 124 -0.03 6.51 -21.56
C VAL A 124 0.55 5.15 -21.98
N LYS A 125 -0.20 4.35 -22.77
CA LYS A 125 0.30 3.11 -23.39
C LYS A 125 1.49 3.39 -24.32
N ALA A 126 1.34 4.35 -25.23
CA ALA A 126 2.39 4.72 -26.16
C ALA A 126 3.66 5.20 -25.43
N ALA A 127 3.51 5.89 -24.31
CA ALA A 127 4.62 6.32 -23.46
C ALA A 127 5.22 5.19 -22.60
N GLY A 128 4.62 3.97 -22.56
CA GLY A 128 5.20 2.80 -21.89
C GLY A 128 4.56 2.44 -20.56
N ALA A 129 3.37 2.94 -20.22
CA ALA A 129 2.60 2.44 -19.09
C ALA A 129 2.10 1.01 -19.34
N SER A 130 2.01 0.22 -18.26
CA SER A 130 1.46 -1.13 -18.28
C SER A 130 0.00 -1.19 -17.81
N PHE A 131 -0.41 -0.25 -16.96
CA PHE A 131 -1.75 -0.16 -16.41
C PHE A 131 -2.34 1.22 -16.59
N LEU A 132 -3.65 1.25 -16.90
CA LEU A 132 -4.49 2.42 -16.82
C LEU A 132 -5.09 2.50 -15.42
N ARG A 133 -4.88 3.64 -14.73
CA ARG A 133 -5.63 3.98 -13.54
C ARG A 133 -6.74 4.98 -13.88
N GLY A 134 -7.87 4.86 -13.20
CA GLY A 134 -8.98 5.80 -13.29
C GLY A 134 -10.01 5.47 -12.21
N GLY A 135 -10.43 6.48 -11.42
CA GLY A 135 -11.45 6.25 -10.40
C GLY A 135 -12.83 6.20 -11.02
N ALA A 136 -13.53 5.08 -10.91
CA ALA A 136 -14.96 4.95 -11.22
C ALA A 136 -15.81 5.60 -10.11
N TYR A 137 -15.42 5.36 -8.88
CA TYR A 137 -15.98 5.97 -7.67
C TYR A 137 -14.97 6.94 -7.05
N LYS A 138 -15.46 8.02 -6.40
CA LYS A 138 -14.57 9.03 -5.82
C LYS A 138 -14.94 9.31 -4.35
N PRO A 139 -14.03 8.99 -3.39
CA PRO A 139 -14.23 9.35 -2.00
C PRO A 139 -14.04 10.86 -1.81
N ARG A 140 -15.12 11.58 -1.53
CA ARG A 140 -15.10 13.04 -1.35
C ARG A 140 -15.44 13.43 0.08
N THR A 141 -14.77 14.46 0.58
CA THR A 141 -15.10 15.07 1.87
C THR A 141 -16.42 15.84 1.80
N SER A 142 -16.73 16.45 0.64
CA SER A 142 -17.99 17.15 0.41
C SER A 142 -18.93 16.30 -0.45
N PRO A 143 -20.20 16.11 -0.05
CA PRO A 143 -21.19 15.39 -0.85
C PRO A 143 -21.56 16.12 -2.14
N TYR A 144 -21.26 17.41 -2.25
CA TYR A 144 -21.53 18.22 -3.44
C TYR A 144 -20.42 18.16 -4.50
N SER A 145 -19.27 17.54 -4.17
CA SER A 145 -18.21 17.33 -5.14
C SER A 145 -18.54 16.17 -6.08
N PHE A 146 -17.90 16.14 -7.25
CA PHE A 146 -18.04 15.03 -8.20
C PHE A 146 -17.71 13.69 -7.56
N GLN A 147 -18.70 12.78 -7.52
CA GLN A 147 -18.61 11.47 -6.84
C GLN A 147 -18.07 10.34 -7.73
N GLY A 148 -17.77 10.62 -9.00
CA GLY A 148 -17.53 9.61 -10.04
C GLY A 148 -18.82 9.22 -10.74
N HIS A 149 -18.69 8.43 -11.79
CA HIS A 149 -19.83 7.92 -12.58
C HIS A 149 -20.24 6.50 -12.18
N GLY A 150 -19.58 5.90 -11.17
CA GLY A 150 -19.96 4.58 -10.67
C GLY A 150 -19.85 3.48 -11.73
N GLU A 151 -20.90 2.69 -11.88
CA GLU A 151 -20.93 1.54 -12.80
C GLU A 151 -20.69 1.94 -14.25
N SER A 152 -21.23 3.07 -14.73
CA SER A 152 -20.97 3.52 -16.11
C SER A 152 -19.49 3.84 -16.36
N ALA A 153 -18.75 4.28 -15.35
CA ALA A 153 -17.31 4.47 -15.48
C ALA A 153 -16.54 3.14 -15.55
N LEU A 154 -17.05 2.05 -14.97
CA LEU A 154 -16.45 0.73 -15.14
C LEU A 154 -16.56 0.26 -16.60
N GLU A 155 -17.69 0.47 -17.25
CA GLU A 155 -17.87 0.19 -18.69
C GLU A 155 -16.88 1.00 -19.54
N LEU A 156 -16.69 2.28 -19.23
CA LEU A 156 -15.71 3.13 -19.91
C LEU A 156 -14.25 2.67 -19.70
N LEU A 157 -13.93 2.15 -18.52
CA LEU A 157 -12.62 1.56 -18.26
C LEU A 157 -12.41 0.26 -19.06
N ALA A 158 -13.44 -0.57 -19.19
CA ALA A 158 -13.38 -1.76 -20.02
C ALA A 158 -13.14 -1.40 -21.51
N ALA A 159 -13.88 -0.42 -22.06
CA ALA A 159 -13.66 0.09 -23.40
C ALA A 159 -12.24 0.66 -23.60
N ALA A 160 -11.71 1.36 -22.62
CA ALA A 160 -10.34 1.88 -22.65
C ALA A 160 -9.28 0.76 -22.61
N ARG A 161 -9.52 -0.33 -21.85
CA ARG A 161 -8.67 -1.53 -21.85
C ARG A 161 -8.64 -2.15 -23.25
N ASP A 162 -9.79 -2.36 -23.86
CA ASP A 162 -9.91 -2.99 -25.19
C ASP A 162 -9.24 -2.12 -26.28
N ALA A 163 -9.33 -0.78 -26.15
CA ALA A 163 -8.74 0.16 -27.09
C ALA A 163 -7.20 0.33 -26.94
N SER A 164 -6.61 -0.06 -25.80
CA SER A 164 -5.20 0.21 -25.49
C SER A 164 -4.37 -1.04 -25.16
N GLY A 165 -5.02 -2.12 -24.73
CA GLY A 165 -4.35 -3.32 -24.24
C GLY A 165 -3.73 -3.13 -22.82
N LEU A 166 -4.02 -2.05 -22.10
CA LEU A 166 -3.57 -1.83 -20.73
C LEU A 166 -4.38 -2.67 -19.74
N GLY A 167 -3.76 -3.13 -18.66
CA GLY A 167 -4.49 -3.61 -17.49
C GLY A 167 -5.21 -2.45 -16.77
N ILE A 168 -6.30 -2.75 -16.05
CA ILE A 168 -7.10 -1.76 -15.34
C ILE A 168 -6.87 -1.85 -13.84
N ILE A 169 -6.59 -0.70 -13.21
CA ILE A 169 -6.62 -0.52 -11.76
C ILE A 169 -7.62 0.58 -11.40
N THR A 170 -8.62 0.25 -10.58
CA THR A 170 -9.60 1.22 -10.10
C THR A 170 -9.93 1.01 -8.62
N GLU A 171 -10.35 2.08 -7.95
CA GLU A 171 -10.63 2.08 -6.52
C GLU A 171 -12.01 1.47 -6.25
N VAL A 172 -12.05 0.54 -5.29
CA VAL A 172 -13.27 0.05 -4.66
C VAL A 172 -13.41 0.71 -3.28
N MET A 173 -14.61 1.22 -2.96
CA MET A 173 -14.84 2.00 -1.75
C MET A 173 -15.76 1.30 -0.75
N ASP A 174 -16.68 0.49 -1.23
CA ASP A 174 -17.68 -0.22 -0.42
C ASP A 174 -17.59 -1.73 -0.65
N THR A 175 -17.92 -2.49 0.37
CA THR A 175 -17.97 -3.97 0.30
C THR A 175 -19.00 -4.47 -0.71
N ALA A 176 -20.08 -3.71 -0.92
CA ALA A 176 -21.14 -4.04 -1.88
C ALA A 176 -20.67 -3.95 -3.35
N ASP A 177 -19.67 -3.10 -3.63
CA ASP A 177 -19.18 -2.87 -4.99
C ASP A 177 -18.01 -3.78 -5.39
N VAL A 178 -17.44 -4.55 -4.43
CA VAL A 178 -16.21 -5.34 -4.67
C VAL A 178 -16.37 -6.29 -5.85
N ASP A 179 -17.46 -7.03 -5.89
CA ASP A 179 -17.68 -8.04 -6.92
C ASP A 179 -17.83 -7.40 -8.30
N LYS A 180 -18.60 -6.32 -8.41
CA LYS A 180 -18.77 -5.55 -9.66
C LYS A 180 -17.48 -4.92 -10.15
N VAL A 181 -16.70 -4.32 -9.25
CA VAL A 181 -15.40 -3.74 -9.61
C VAL A 181 -14.43 -4.82 -10.06
N ALA A 182 -14.44 -6.01 -9.42
CA ALA A 182 -13.60 -7.15 -9.77
C ALA A 182 -13.88 -7.75 -11.15
N GLU A 183 -15.09 -7.61 -11.68
CA GLU A 183 -15.43 -8.04 -13.04
C GLU A 183 -14.66 -7.24 -14.11
N VAL A 184 -14.36 -5.97 -13.84
CA VAL A 184 -13.69 -5.06 -14.79
C VAL A 184 -12.22 -4.85 -14.44
N ALA A 185 -11.90 -4.66 -13.18
CA ALA A 185 -10.55 -4.37 -12.75
C ALA A 185 -9.64 -5.61 -12.79
N ASP A 186 -8.40 -5.42 -13.22
CA ASP A 186 -7.34 -6.44 -13.12
C ASP A 186 -6.63 -6.34 -11.76
N ILE A 187 -6.67 -5.15 -11.13
CA ILE A 187 -6.17 -4.89 -9.78
C ILE A 187 -7.20 -4.05 -9.03
N LEU A 188 -7.61 -4.49 -7.83
CA LEU A 188 -8.49 -3.75 -6.94
C LEU A 188 -7.67 -2.76 -6.10
N GLN A 189 -7.95 -1.45 -6.22
CA GLN A 189 -7.30 -0.46 -5.36
C GLN A 189 -8.14 -0.21 -4.10
N VAL A 190 -7.49 -0.33 -2.94
CA VAL A 190 -8.02 0.18 -1.67
C VAL A 190 -7.38 1.54 -1.40
N GLY A 191 -8.18 2.58 -1.41
CA GLY A 191 -7.72 3.95 -1.21
C GLY A 191 -7.25 4.23 0.22
N ALA A 192 -6.43 5.27 0.37
CA ALA A 192 -5.83 5.63 1.66
C ALA A 192 -6.85 5.92 2.78
N ARG A 193 -8.06 6.38 2.44
CA ARG A 193 -9.14 6.61 3.41
C ARG A 193 -9.77 5.31 3.90
N ASN A 194 -9.65 4.23 3.12
CA ASN A 194 -10.21 2.91 3.41
C ASN A 194 -9.14 1.91 3.90
N MET A 195 -7.90 2.34 4.15
CA MET A 195 -6.84 1.43 4.63
C MET A 195 -7.22 0.70 5.92
N GLN A 196 -8.02 1.31 6.78
CA GLN A 196 -8.50 0.74 8.04
C GLN A 196 -9.97 0.29 7.98
N ASN A 197 -10.55 0.21 6.78
CA ASN A 197 -11.88 -0.40 6.60
C ASN A 197 -11.72 -1.93 6.57
N PHE A 198 -11.63 -2.56 7.74
CA PHE A 198 -11.33 -3.98 7.87
C PHE A 198 -12.38 -4.88 7.23
N ALA A 199 -13.64 -4.45 7.15
CA ALA A 199 -14.68 -5.17 6.42
C ALA A 199 -14.36 -5.20 4.91
N LEU A 200 -13.96 -4.06 4.33
CA LEU A 200 -13.54 -3.96 2.95
C LEU A 200 -12.27 -4.78 2.69
N LEU A 201 -11.26 -4.71 3.59
CA LEU A 201 -10.02 -5.48 3.46
C LEU A 201 -10.28 -6.99 3.43
N LYS A 202 -11.18 -7.49 4.29
CA LYS A 202 -11.58 -8.92 4.26
C LYS A 202 -12.30 -9.27 2.96
N LYS A 203 -13.19 -8.40 2.47
CA LYS A 203 -13.97 -8.66 1.24
C LYS A 203 -13.07 -8.68 0.00
N VAL A 204 -12.14 -7.72 -0.15
CA VAL A 204 -11.16 -7.75 -1.26
C VAL A 204 -10.12 -8.87 -1.10
N GLY A 205 -9.81 -9.25 0.15
CA GLY A 205 -8.96 -10.40 0.45
C GLY A 205 -9.58 -11.76 0.13
N ALA A 206 -10.90 -11.83 -0.03
CA ALA A 206 -11.62 -13.02 -0.49
C ALA A 206 -11.76 -13.10 -2.02
N GLN A 207 -11.21 -12.14 -2.77
CA GLN A 207 -11.17 -12.11 -4.23
C GLN A 207 -9.83 -12.66 -4.75
N ASP A 208 -9.83 -13.19 -5.98
CA ASP A 208 -8.62 -13.66 -6.66
C ASP A 208 -7.80 -12.50 -7.28
N LYS A 209 -8.41 -11.34 -7.45
CA LYS A 209 -7.77 -10.16 -8.05
C LYS A 209 -6.71 -9.58 -7.11
N PRO A 210 -5.51 -9.21 -7.61
CA PRO A 210 -4.53 -8.50 -6.83
C PRO A 210 -5.07 -7.22 -6.18
N VAL A 211 -4.59 -6.92 -4.97
CA VAL A 211 -5.00 -5.75 -4.21
C VAL A 211 -3.86 -4.74 -4.11
N PHE A 212 -4.12 -3.51 -4.55
CA PHE A 212 -3.23 -2.36 -4.42
C PHE A 212 -3.65 -1.53 -3.21
N LEU A 213 -2.94 -1.70 -2.10
CA LEU A 213 -3.28 -1.08 -0.81
C LEU A 213 -2.51 0.21 -0.59
N LYS A 214 -3.20 1.35 -0.55
CA LYS A 214 -2.60 2.68 -0.32
C LYS A 214 -2.51 3.01 1.16
N ARG A 215 -1.33 3.43 1.61
CA ARG A 215 -1.08 3.88 2.99
C ARG A 215 -1.99 5.05 3.37
N GLY A 216 -2.60 4.97 4.53
CA GLY A 216 -3.39 6.05 5.12
C GLY A 216 -2.52 7.28 5.42
N MET A 217 -3.11 8.47 5.28
CA MET A 217 -2.39 9.75 5.41
C MET A 217 -1.85 10.03 6.82
N SER A 218 -2.36 9.33 7.83
CA SER A 218 -1.91 9.43 9.23
C SER A 218 -1.54 8.06 9.80
N ALA A 219 -1.26 7.08 8.90
CA ALA A 219 -0.95 5.71 9.25
C ALA A 219 0.56 5.52 9.43
N THR A 220 0.93 4.77 10.47
CA THR A 220 2.28 4.27 10.65
C THR A 220 2.62 3.19 9.62
N ILE A 221 3.88 2.76 9.59
CA ILE A 221 4.29 1.61 8.78
C ILE A 221 3.61 0.33 9.30
N ASP A 222 3.54 0.16 10.61
CA ASP A 222 2.89 -1.00 11.24
C ASP A 222 1.39 -1.05 10.93
N ASP A 223 0.69 0.10 10.90
CA ASP A 223 -0.71 0.15 10.49
C ASP A 223 -0.91 -0.35 9.05
N LEU A 224 0.01 0.02 8.13
CA LEU A 224 -0.04 -0.46 6.74
C LEU A 224 0.20 -1.97 6.65
N LEU A 225 1.18 -2.49 7.40
CA LEU A 225 1.49 -3.92 7.45
C LEU A 225 0.35 -4.71 8.09
N MET A 226 -0.25 -4.21 9.17
CA MET A 226 -1.43 -4.81 9.79
C MET A 226 -2.65 -4.79 8.85
N ALA A 227 -2.85 -3.71 8.08
CA ALA A 227 -3.92 -3.67 7.09
C ALA A 227 -3.72 -4.71 5.98
N SER A 228 -2.48 -4.88 5.50
CA SER A 228 -2.17 -5.93 4.52
C SER A 228 -2.34 -7.35 5.09
N GLU A 229 -2.06 -7.55 6.38
CA GLU A 229 -2.29 -8.82 7.06
C GLU A 229 -3.75 -9.27 6.99
N TYR A 230 -4.73 -8.35 7.08
CA TYR A 230 -6.15 -8.67 6.91
C TYR A 230 -6.47 -9.25 5.53
N ILE A 231 -5.84 -8.73 4.48
CA ILE A 231 -6.03 -9.21 3.09
C ILE A 231 -5.41 -10.60 2.94
N LEU A 232 -4.16 -10.76 3.42
CA LEU A 232 -3.44 -12.04 3.37
C LEU A 232 -4.12 -13.12 4.22
N ALA A 233 -4.67 -12.74 5.38
CA ALA A 233 -5.41 -13.67 6.25
C ALA A 233 -6.73 -14.12 5.63
N ALA A 234 -7.37 -13.28 4.82
CA ALA A 234 -8.58 -13.61 4.08
C ALA A 234 -8.34 -14.53 2.87
N GLY A 235 -7.07 -14.79 2.48
CA GLY A 235 -6.68 -15.77 1.46
C GLY A 235 -5.96 -15.20 0.26
N ASN A 236 -6.01 -13.89 0.02
CA ASN A 236 -5.36 -13.26 -1.13
C ASN A 236 -3.89 -12.92 -0.85
N SER A 237 -2.97 -13.65 -1.49
CA SER A 237 -1.53 -13.41 -1.37
C SER A 237 -0.99 -12.32 -2.31
N ASN A 238 -1.81 -11.81 -3.25
CA ASN A 238 -1.41 -10.87 -4.28
C ASN A 238 -1.65 -9.43 -3.82
N VAL A 239 -0.82 -8.93 -2.91
CA VAL A 239 -0.93 -7.58 -2.34
C VAL A 239 0.27 -6.73 -2.74
N ILE A 240 0.01 -5.49 -3.17
CA ILE A 240 0.99 -4.48 -3.51
C ILE A 240 0.78 -3.30 -2.55
N LEU A 241 1.81 -2.93 -1.79
CA LEU A 241 1.75 -1.81 -0.86
C LEU A 241 2.12 -0.50 -1.55
N CYS A 242 1.38 0.59 -1.29
CA CYS A 242 1.64 1.87 -1.93
C CYS A 242 1.79 3.00 -0.91
N GLU A 243 2.97 3.60 -0.86
CA GLU A 243 3.18 4.89 -0.22
C GLU A 243 2.68 6.02 -1.11
N ARG A 244 1.95 6.99 -0.53
CA ARG A 244 1.32 8.10 -1.25
C ARG A 244 1.36 9.45 -0.50
N GLY A 245 2.24 9.55 0.47
CA GLY A 245 2.40 10.72 1.32
C GLY A 245 1.59 10.65 2.62
N ILE A 246 2.23 11.10 3.67
CA ILE A 246 1.67 11.24 5.01
C ILE A 246 1.45 12.71 5.36
N ARG A 247 0.49 12.97 6.24
CA ARG A 247 0.26 14.31 6.78
C ARG A 247 1.35 14.65 7.77
N THR A 248 1.98 15.82 7.54
CA THR A 248 2.96 16.41 8.46
C THR A 248 2.50 17.83 8.85
N PHE A 249 3.28 18.48 9.69
CA PHE A 249 3.01 19.86 10.12
C PHE A 249 3.18 20.88 8.97
N ASP A 250 4.08 20.63 8.01
CA ASP A 250 4.27 21.50 6.85
C ASP A 250 3.42 21.02 5.67
N ARG A 251 2.42 21.83 5.31
CA ARG A 251 1.47 21.57 4.21
C ARG A 251 1.32 22.77 3.27
N LYS A 252 2.25 23.72 3.39
CA LYS A 252 2.17 24.98 2.61
C LYS A 252 2.54 24.76 1.14
N TYR A 253 3.56 23.94 0.88
CA TYR A 253 4.14 23.79 -0.45
C TYR A 253 3.78 22.48 -1.14
N VAL A 254 3.47 21.46 -0.38
CA VAL A 254 3.05 20.14 -0.84
C VAL A 254 1.80 19.67 -0.10
N ARG A 255 1.02 18.81 -0.75
CA ARG A 255 -0.22 18.27 -0.16
C ARG A 255 0.06 17.37 1.05
N ASN A 256 1.09 16.52 0.92
CA ASN A 256 1.58 15.61 1.95
C ASN A 256 3.10 15.52 1.82
N THR A 257 3.76 14.95 2.82
CA THR A 257 5.17 14.56 2.73
C THR A 257 5.25 13.17 2.14
N LEU A 258 5.84 13.02 0.96
CA LEU A 258 6.10 11.71 0.36
C LEU A 258 7.27 11.07 1.11
N ASP A 259 6.99 9.96 1.80
CA ASP A 259 7.95 9.25 2.62
C ASP A 259 8.71 8.22 1.79
N LEU A 260 9.78 8.63 1.11
CA LEU A 260 10.62 7.70 0.34
C LEU A 260 11.50 6.83 1.23
N ALA A 261 11.78 7.25 2.49
CA ALA A 261 12.50 6.42 3.44
C ALA A 261 11.74 5.15 3.82
N VAL A 262 10.43 5.12 3.59
CA VAL A 262 9.62 3.92 3.81
C VAL A 262 10.05 2.73 2.94
N LEU A 263 10.62 2.97 1.75
CA LEU A 263 11.02 1.89 0.84
C LEU A 263 12.07 0.95 1.46
N PRO A 264 13.26 1.42 1.90
CA PRO A 264 14.23 0.54 2.53
C PRO A 264 13.72 -0.05 3.86
N VAL A 265 12.87 0.65 4.60
CA VAL A 265 12.26 0.14 5.83
C VAL A 265 11.31 -1.02 5.52
N LEU A 266 10.34 -0.83 4.60
CA LEU A 266 9.42 -1.91 4.21
C LEU A 266 10.17 -3.10 3.60
N ARG A 267 11.25 -2.87 2.82
CA ARG A 267 12.08 -3.96 2.30
C ARG A 267 12.71 -4.83 3.40
N SER A 268 12.97 -4.29 4.58
CA SER A 268 13.48 -5.06 5.72
C SER A 268 12.38 -5.76 6.51
N LEU A 269 11.11 -5.36 6.35
CA LEU A 269 9.98 -5.83 7.16
C LEU A 269 9.06 -6.79 6.44
N THR A 270 8.86 -6.60 5.11
CA THR A 270 7.86 -7.36 4.34
C THR A 270 8.43 -7.90 3.04
N HIS A 271 7.83 -9.01 2.58
CA HIS A 271 8.13 -9.62 1.28
C HIS A 271 7.30 -9.02 0.12
N LEU A 272 6.30 -8.18 0.41
CA LEU A 272 5.33 -7.69 -0.57
C LEU A 272 5.96 -6.67 -1.53
N PRO A 273 5.48 -6.59 -2.79
CA PRO A 273 5.85 -5.52 -3.72
C PRO A 273 5.48 -4.14 -3.22
N LEU A 274 6.32 -3.14 -3.54
CA LEU A 274 6.21 -1.77 -3.09
C LEU A 274 5.98 -0.79 -4.24
N ALA A 275 5.00 0.08 -4.09
CA ALA A 275 4.65 1.13 -5.03
C ALA A 275 4.80 2.52 -4.41
N ILE A 276 5.04 3.52 -5.24
CA ILE A 276 5.05 4.93 -4.86
C ILE A 276 4.07 5.71 -5.74
N ASP A 277 3.26 6.56 -5.12
CA ASP A 277 2.36 7.49 -5.77
C ASP A 277 2.81 8.95 -5.49
N PRO A 278 3.70 9.51 -6.32
CA PRO A 278 4.21 10.86 -6.13
C PRO A 278 3.16 11.93 -6.45
N SER A 279 2.16 11.62 -7.28
CA SER A 279 1.08 12.56 -7.61
C SER A 279 0.27 12.94 -6.39
N HIS A 280 -0.22 11.94 -5.63
CA HIS A 280 -0.93 12.20 -4.37
C HIS A 280 0.00 12.59 -3.22
N GLY A 281 1.25 12.16 -3.26
CA GLY A 281 2.27 12.55 -2.28
C GLY A 281 2.49 14.05 -2.30
N THR A 282 2.89 14.59 -3.45
CA THR A 282 3.22 16.00 -3.58
C THR A 282 1.99 16.90 -3.77
N GLY A 283 0.99 16.44 -4.51
CA GLY A 283 -0.20 17.23 -4.88
C GLY A 283 0.09 18.33 -5.91
N VAL A 284 1.28 18.34 -6.51
CA VAL A 284 1.75 19.40 -7.43
C VAL A 284 2.52 18.77 -8.59
N ALA A 285 2.01 18.93 -9.81
CA ALA A 285 2.53 18.28 -11.02
C ALA A 285 4.04 18.47 -11.23
N LYS A 286 4.56 19.69 -11.00
CA LYS A 286 6.01 19.99 -11.19
C LYS A 286 6.94 19.23 -10.26
N PHE A 287 6.41 18.69 -9.14
CA PHE A 287 7.21 17.90 -8.19
C PHE A 287 7.10 16.39 -8.44
N VAL A 288 6.18 15.95 -9.30
CA VAL A 288 6.01 14.53 -9.63
C VAL A 288 7.26 13.93 -10.28
N PRO A 289 7.89 14.56 -11.31
CA PRO A 289 9.06 13.97 -11.94
C PRO A 289 10.24 13.72 -11.00
N PRO A 290 10.75 14.69 -10.23
CA PRO A 290 11.88 14.43 -9.33
C PRO A 290 11.54 13.39 -8.25
N MET A 291 10.29 13.33 -7.76
CA MET A 291 9.90 12.31 -6.77
C MET A 291 9.75 10.93 -7.38
N ALA A 292 9.26 10.81 -8.60
CA ALA A 292 9.20 9.54 -9.34
C ALA A 292 10.60 8.99 -9.61
N SER A 293 11.52 9.85 -10.05
CA SER A 293 12.94 9.53 -10.28
C SER A 293 13.63 9.05 -9.00
N SER A 294 13.42 9.77 -7.89
CA SER A 294 13.94 9.39 -6.58
C SER A 294 13.36 8.06 -6.07
N ALA A 295 12.08 7.77 -6.34
CA ALA A 295 11.44 6.52 -5.96
C ALA A 295 12.05 5.31 -6.70
N ILE A 296 12.37 5.43 -8.00
CA ILE A 296 13.08 4.37 -8.74
C ILE A 296 14.46 4.14 -8.13
N ALA A 297 15.22 5.22 -7.88
CA ALA A 297 16.54 5.12 -7.27
C ALA A 297 16.50 4.50 -5.86
N ALA A 298 15.43 4.76 -5.09
CA ALA A 298 15.20 4.17 -3.77
C ALA A 298 14.67 2.73 -3.80
N GLY A 299 14.37 2.17 -4.99
CA GLY A 299 14.03 0.76 -5.18
C GLY A 299 12.55 0.43 -5.15
N THR A 300 11.67 1.32 -5.62
CA THR A 300 10.24 1.01 -5.83
C THR A 300 10.05 -0.09 -6.89
N ASP A 301 8.97 -0.88 -6.77
CA ASP A 301 8.59 -1.88 -7.78
C ASP A 301 7.58 -1.32 -8.79
N SER A 302 6.87 -0.25 -8.43
CA SER A 302 5.95 0.41 -9.35
C SER A 302 5.75 1.88 -8.99
N LEU A 303 5.34 2.65 -9.99
CA LEU A 303 4.94 4.05 -9.85
C LEU A 303 3.50 4.22 -10.30
N MET A 304 2.73 5.02 -9.54
CA MET A 304 1.38 5.44 -9.92
C MET A 304 1.38 6.95 -10.19
N ILE A 305 1.10 7.33 -11.43
CA ILE A 305 1.20 8.71 -11.93
C ILE A 305 -0.17 9.19 -12.42
N GLU A 306 -0.60 10.37 -11.98
CA GLU A 306 -1.80 10.99 -12.54
C GLU A 306 -1.49 11.75 -13.83
N VAL A 307 -2.27 11.43 -14.87
CA VAL A 307 -2.13 11.99 -16.22
C VAL A 307 -3.50 12.39 -16.73
N HIS A 308 -3.62 13.61 -17.25
CA HIS A 308 -4.86 14.12 -17.81
C HIS A 308 -4.60 14.92 -19.09
N PRO A 309 -5.45 14.83 -20.15
CA PRO A 309 -5.25 15.57 -21.39
C PRO A 309 -5.26 17.09 -21.21
N ASN A 310 -6.03 17.58 -20.24
CA ASN A 310 -6.09 18.99 -19.88
C ASN A 310 -6.27 19.16 -18.37
N PRO A 311 -5.17 19.13 -17.58
CA PRO A 311 -5.25 19.20 -16.11
C PRO A 311 -6.04 20.39 -15.56
N ALA A 312 -6.05 21.52 -16.26
CA ALA A 312 -6.78 22.72 -15.85
C ALA A 312 -8.31 22.55 -15.91
N LYS A 313 -8.80 21.57 -16.69
CA LYS A 313 -10.23 21.25 -16.83
C LYS A 313 -10.64 19.97 -16.13
N ALA A 314 -9.70 19.31 -15.44
CA ALA A 314 -9.98 18.06 -14.74
C ALA A 314 -11.04 18.24 -13.64
N LEU A 315 -12.02 17.32 -13.57
CA LEU A 315 -13.04 17.32 -12.53
C LEU A 315 -12.48 16.97 -11.14
N SER A 316 -11.29 16.36 -11.10
CA SER A 316 -10.60 16.04 -9.85
C SER A 316 -9.09 16.06 -9.99
N ASP A 317 -8.40 16.54 -8.94
CA ASP A 317 -6.94 16.52 -8.74
C ASP A 317 -6.09 17.05 -9.94
N GLY A 318 -6.63 18.01 -10.69
CA GLY A 318 -5.93 18.64 -11.83
C GLY A 318 -4.53 19.18 -11.50
N PRO A 319 -4.32 19.91 -10.37
CA PRO A 319 -3.01 20.49 -10.03
C PRO A 319 -1.86 19.50 -9.91
N GLN A 320 -2.13 18.22 -9.66
CA GLN A 320 -1.12 17.16 -9.52
C GLN A 320 -0.98 16.27 -10.77
N SER A 321 -1.86 16.43 -11.75
CA SER A 321 -1.87 15.64 -12.98
C SER A 321 -0.86 16.18 -13.99
N LEU A 322 -0.09 15.27 -14.62
CA LEU A 322 0.76 15.60 -15.75
C LEU A 322 -0.07 15.70 -17.04
N THR A 323 0.39 16.51 -17.99
CA THR A 323 -0.08 16.44 -19.38
C THR A 323 0.50 15.21 -20.08
N PHE A 324 0.00 14.84 -21.26
CA PHE A 324 0.58 13.73 -22.05
C PHE A 324 2.06 13.96 -22.36
N ALA A 325 2.42 15.16 -22.84
CA ALA A 325 3.81 15.51 -23.11
C ALA A 325 4.68 15.50 -21.82
N GLY A 326 4.12 15.97 -20.69
CA GLY A 326 4.82 15.92 -19.41
C GLY A 326 5.06 14.48 -18.93
N PHE A 327 4.12 13.58 -19.19
CA PHE A 327 4.28 12.16 -18.86
C PHE A 327 5.28 11.48 -19.80
N GLU A 328 5.26 11.76 -21.08
CA GLU A 328 6.23 11.24 -22.06
C GLU A 328 7.67 11.63 -21.68
N ASN A 329 7.90 12.91 -21.38
CA ASN A 329 9.20 13.39 -20.89
C ASN A 329 9.63 12.67 -19.61
N LEU A 330 8.70 12.51 -18.65
CA LEU A 330 8.97 11.76 -17.43
C LEU A 330 9.41 10.32 -17.74
N MET A 331 8.73 9.62 -18.63
CA MET A 331 9.08 8.24 -18.99
C MET A 331 10.50 8.12 -19.59
N GLN A 332 10.93 9.12 -20.35
CA GLN A 332 12.30 9.19 -20.84
C GLN A 332 13.32 9.34 -19.69
N GLU A 333 13.09 10.24 -18.76
CA GLU A 333 13.92 10.41 -17.55
C GLU A 333 13.98 9.13 -16.71
N LEU A 334 12.81 8.50 -16.45
CA LEU A 334 12.71 7.28 -15.68
C LEU A 334 13.44 6.11 -16.33
N SER A 335 13.47 6.05 -17.68
CA SER A 335 14.21 5.01 -18.41
C SER A 335 15.70 5.07 -18.15
N VAL A 336 16.26 6.27 -18.05
CA VAL A 336 17.70 6.48 -17.78
C VAL A 336 18.05 5.99 -16.38
N ILE A 337 17.28 6.42 -15.38
CA ILE A 337 17.51 6.04 -13.98
C ILE A 337 17.25 4.56 -13.78
N GLY A 338 16.15 4.05 -14.32
CA GLY A 338 15.78 2.64 -14.22
C GLY A 338 16.83 1.70 -14.83
N LYS A 339 17.44 2.09 -15.96
CA LYS A 339 18.57 1.35 -16.55
C LYS A 339 19.79 1.40 -15.63
N ALA A 340 20.11 2.56 -15.07
CA ALA A 340 21.25 2.72 -14.18
C ALA A 340 21.17 1.85 -12.92
N VAL A 341 19.94 1.60 -12.41
CA VAL A 341 19.72 0.72 -11.24
C VAL A 341 19.30 -0.71 -11.63
N GLY A 342 19.35 -1.07 -12.92
CA GLY A 342 19.02 -2.43 -13.40
C GLY A 342 17.54 -2.80 -13.30
N ARG A 343 16.62 -1.82 -13.25
CA ARG A 343 15.20 -2.01 -13.02
C ARG A 343 14.31 -1.51 -14.17
N TRP A 344 14.84 -1.47 -15.38
CA TRP A 344 14.09 -1.05 -16.58
C TRP A 344 14.13 -2.10 -17.68
N SER A 345 12.97 -2.39 -18.25
CA SER A 345 12.88 -3.28 -19.41
C SER A 345 13.29 -2.53 -20.69
N ASN A 346 14.12 -3.15 -21.52
CA ASN A 346 14.48 -2.62 -22.83
C ASN A 346 13.36 -2.76 -23.88
N SER A 347 12.18 -3.27 -23.49
CA SER A 347 11.06 -3.57 -24.39
C SER A 347 10.16 -2.37 -24.75
N VAL A 348 10.47 -1.16 -24.31
CA VAL A 348 9.89 0.04 -24.90
C VAL A 348 10.68 0.34 -26.14
N ALA A 349 10.20 -0.13 -27.29
CA ALA A 349 10.79 0.14 -28.60
C ALA A 349 11.02 1.65 -28.74
N ALA A 350 12.27 2.00 -29.06
CA ALA A 350 12.56 3.29 -29.65
C ALA A 350 11.72 3.38 -30.94
N VAL A 351 10.74 4.28 -30.95
CA VAL A 351 10.09 4.74 -32.17
C VAL A 351 10.89 5.86 -32.75
#